data_5e98b2a7a086f0886eb38066fd80810d
#
_entry.id   5e98b2a7a086f0886eb38066fd80810d
#
_cell.length_a   1.000
_cell.length_b   1.000
_cell.length_c   1.000
_cell.angle_alpha   90.00
_cell.angle_beta   90.00
_cell.angle_gamma   90.00
#
_symmetry.space_group_name_H-M   'P 1'
#
loop_
_entity.id
_entity.type
_entity.pdbx_description
1 polymer ?
#
loop_
_entity_poly.entity_id
_entity_poly.type
_entity_poly.pdbx_seq_one_letter_code
_entity_poly.pdbx_strand_id
1 'polypeptide(L)'
;PLPPMDVQKKIVEECEKIDKAVAEDNEQIRNIEVTISKMMLEVEGDAQKIQKLCSAINPSKSDVNSLEKSMLVSFVEMSSVSNDGYIEQTVDKPLADVRKRSYTYFAEGDIIIAKITPCMENGKCALATGLKNGIGFGSSEFHVFRANAKLINNVYLFAYLNRKEIRSKAAEVMTGSSGHRRVPISFYEDLEIPVPSMDKQMLIAEKYKGLMKDIESLKQQIANASSRKQAILDKYLK
;
A
#
# COMPACT_ATOMS: atom_id res chain seq x y z
N PRO A 1 27.87 28.28 23.16
CA PRO A 1 27.55 29.73 22.97
C PRO A 1 26.60 29.87 21.79
N LEU A 2 25.69 30.87 21.86
CA LEU A 2 24.83 31.16 20.72
C LEU A 2 25.67 31.84 19.61
N PRO A 3 25.47 31.49 18.32
CA PRO A 3 26.16 32.13 17.23
C PRO A 3 25.75 33.59 17.06
N PRO A 4 26.53 34.41 16.35
CA PRO A 4 26.17 35.80 16.06
C PRO A 4 24.81 35.91 15.35
N MET A 5 24.12 37.06 15.53
CA MET A 5 22.75 37.28 15.00
C MET A 5 22.63 37.12 13.49
N ASP A 6 23.63 37.49 12.73
CA ASP A 6 23.67 37.31 11.27
C ASP A 6 23.75 35.83 10.87
N VAL A 7 24.46 35.04 11.66
CA VAL A 7 24.51 33.54 11.48
C VAL A 7 23.16 32.92 11.85
N GLN A 8 22.55 33.36 12.96
CA GLN A 8 21.21 32.90 13.35
C GLN A 8 20.18 33.15 12.25
N LYS A 9 20.17 34.38 11.67
CA LYS A 9 19.29 34.73 10.56
C LYS A 9 19.49 33.83 9.35
N LYS A 10 20.74 33.53 8.95
CA LYS A 10 21.04 32.61 7.83
C LYS A 10 20.52 31.21 8.08
N ILE A 11 20.70 30.69 9.31
CA ILE A 11 20.17 29.36 9.68
C ILE A 11 18.64 29.33 9.53
N VAL A 12 17.96 30.35 10.06
CA VAL A 12 16.50 30.45 9.98
C VAL A 12 16.05 30.50 8.52
N GLU A 13 16.63 31.37 7.70
CA GLU A 13 16.29 31.51 6.28
C GLU A 13 16.50 30.20 5.48
N GLU A 14 17.61 29.47 5.73
CA GLU A 14 17.86 28.20 5.06
C GLU A 14 16.88 27.10 5.55
N CYS A 15 16.52 27.07 6.84
CA CYS A 15 15.53 26.15 7.37
C CYS A 15 14.11 26.46 6.86
N GLU A 16 13.70 27.73 6.80
CA GLU A 16 12.39 28.15 6.26
C GLU A 16 12.21 27.75 4.80
N LYS A 17 13.28 27.79 3.99
CA LYS A 17 13.22 27.29 2.60
C LYS A 17 12.90 25.78 2.54
N ILE A 18 13.44 25.01 3.49
CA ILE A 18 13.13 23.57 3.58
C ILE A 18 11.67 23.38 4.01
N ASP A 19 11.19 24.15 4.99
CA ASP A 19 9.80 24.07 5.45
C ASP A 19 8.81 24.43 4.34
N LYS A 20 9.13 25.46 3.55
CA LYS A 20 8.34 25.84 2.38
C LYS A 20 8.29 24.70 1.34
N ALA A 21 9.44 24.11 1.01
CA ALA A 21 9.50 22.99 0.08
C ALA A 21 8.65 21.79 0.60
N VAL A 22 8.74 21.46 1.89
CA VAL A 22 7.92 20.40 2.50
C VAL A 22 6.42 20.71 2.39
N ALA A 23 6.03 21.98 2.57
CA ALA A 23 4.63 22.39 2.42
C ALA A 23 4.14 22.25 0.97
N GLU A 24 4.97 22.64 -0.01
CA GLU A 24 4.71 22.50 -1.44
C GLU A 24 4.61 21.02 -1.85
N ASP A 25 5.52 20.16 -1.38
CA ASP A 25 5.50 18.71 -1.62
C ASP A 25 4.22 18.07 -1.07
N ASN A 26 3.79 18.44 0.15
CA ASN A 26 2.55 17.95 0.73
C ASN A 26 1.31 18.40 -0.06
N GLU A 27 1.31 19.60 -0.61
CA GLU A 27 0.23 20.07 -1.48
C GLU A 27 0.19 19.30 -2.80
N GLN A 28 1.34 19.03 -3.40
CA GLN A 28 1.42 18.19 -4.60
C GLN A 28 0.89 16.79 -4.35
N ILE A 29 1.23 16.16 -3.22
CA ILE A 29 0.68 14.84 -2.83
C ILE A 29 -0.84 14.91 -2.78
N ARG A 30 -1.42 15.90 -2.11
CA ARG A 30 -2.89 16.06 -2.05
C ARG A 30 -3.52 16.19 -3.44
N ASN A 31 -2.91 16.96 -4.33
CA ASN A 31 -3.39 17.15 -5.70
C ASN A 31 -3.34 15.85 -6.51
N ILE A 32 -2.29 15.04 -6.32
CA ILE A 32 -2.18 13.71 -6.95
C ILE A 32 -3.27 12.78 -6.38
N GLU A 33 -3.50 12.74 -5.07
CA GLU A 33 -4.56 11.94 -4.45
C GLU A 33 -5.95 12.31 -4.99
N VAL A 34 -6.23 13.60 -5.17
CA VAL A 34 -7.48 14.09 -5.79
C VAL A 34 -7.58 13.62 -7.24
N THR A 35 -6.47 13.68 -7.99
CA THR A 35 -6.41 13.22 -9.39
C THR A 35 -6.70 11.72 -9.49
N ILE A 36 -6.11 10.90 -8.61
CA ILE A 36 -6.38 9.45 -8.53
C ILE A 36 -7.85 9.21 -8.21
N SER A 37 -8.39 9.89 -7.19
CA SER A 37 -9.79 9.72 -6.80
C SER A 37 -10.74 10.06 -7.93
N LYS A 38 -10.54 11.19 -8.62
CA LYS A 38 -11.33 11.61 -9.77
C LYS A 38 -11.23 10.59 -10.92
N MET A 39 -10.02 10.19 -11.28
CA MET A 39 -9.79 9.20 -12.32
C MET A 39 -10.56 7.90 -12.05
N MET A 40 -10.55 7.42 -10.79
CA MET A 40 -11.22 6.18 -10.43
C MET A 40 -12.74 6.31 -10.29
N LEU A 41 -13.27 7.51 -10.02
CA LEU A 41 -14.71 7.79 -9.98
C LEU A 41 -15.34 7.88 -11.37
N GLU A 42 -14.57 8.36 -12.35
CA GLU A 42 -15.01 8.54 -13.75
C GLU A 42 -14.92 7.26 -14.59
N VAL A 43 -14.51 6.13 -13.96
CA VAL A 43 -14.44 4.86 -14.70
C VAL A 43 -15.84 4.34 -15.00
N GLU A 44 -16.14 4.17 -16.27
CA GLU A 44 -17.37 3.54 -16.77
C GLU A 44 -17.06 2.09 -17.19
N GLY A 45 -17.99 1.18 -16.90
CA GLY A 45 -17.92 -0.22 -17.26
C GLY A 45 -19.04 -1.01 -16.60
N ASP A 46 -19.22 -2.25 -17.04
CA ASP A 46 -20.21 -3.15 -16.45
C ASP A 46 -19.86 -3.43 -15.00
N ALA A 47 -20.81 -3.25 -14.09
CA ALA A 47 -20.62 -3.54 -12.67
C ALA A 47 -20.51 -5.05 -12.46
N GLN A 48 -19.41 -5.49 -11.83
CA GLN A 48 -19.18 -6.89 -11.50
C GLN A 48 -18.69 -7.05 -10.06
N LYS A 49 -19.15 -8.10 -9.38
CA LYS A 49 -18.69 -8.44 -8.03
C LYS A 49 -17.23 -8.90 -8.05
N ILE A 50 -16.44 -8.47 -7.05
CA ILE A 50 -15.02 -8.81 -6.94
C ILE A 50 -14.81 -10.33 -6.90
N GLN A 51 -15.70 -11.09 -6.25
CA GLN A 51 -15.60 -12.55 -6.24
C GLN A 51 -15.59 -13.19 -7.64
N LYS A 52 -16.21 -12.56 -8.64
CA LYS A 52 -16.21 -13.05 -10.03
C LYS A 52 -14.94 -12.66 -10.79
N LEU A 53 -14.27 -11.61 -10.33
CA LEU A 53 -13.08 -11.04 -10.97
C LEU A 53 -11.78 -11.64 -10.45
N CYS A 54 -11.83 -12.33 -9.30
CA CYS A 54 -10.68 -12.98 -8.71
C CYS A 54 -10.64 -14.47 -9.08
N SER A 55 -9.44 -14.98 -9.37
CA SER A 55 -9.20 -16.42 -9.50
C SER A 55 -9.14 -17.11 -8.13
N ALA A 56 -8.79 -16.37 -7.08
CA ALA A 56 -8.86 -16.79 -5.69
C ALA A 56 -9.01 -15.60 -4.75
N ILE A 57 -9.76 -15.80 -3.69
CA ILE A 57 -9.82 -14.91 -2.53
C ILE A 57 -9.34 -15.72 -1.33
N ASN A 58 -8.38 -15.19 -0.57
CA ASN A 58 -7.66 -15.91 0.48
C ASN A 58 -7.12 -17.28 0.00
N PRO A 59 -6.19 -17.29 -0.97
CA PRO A 59 -5.71 -18.50 -1.63
C PRO A 59 -5.18 -19.53 -0.63
N SER A 60 -5.39 -20.80 -0.96
CA SER A 60 -4.98 -21.91 -0.11
C SER A 60 -3.46 -22.12 -0.12
N LYS A 61 -2.90 -22.52 1.02
CA LYS A 61 -1.50 -22.96 1.12
C LYS A 61 -1.21 -24.26 0.36
N SER A 62 -2.23 -24.94 -0.18
CA SER A 62 -2.06 -26.12 -1.05
C SER A 62 -1.17 -25.82 -2.26
N ASP A 63 -1.21 -24.58 -2.77
CA ASP A 63 -0.44 -24.12 -3.92
C ASP A 63 1.09 -24.29 -3.73
N VAL A 64 1.54 -24.32 -2.48
CA VAL A 64 2.96 -24.43 -2.11
C VAL A 64 3.32 -25.75 -1.42
N ASN A 65 2.39 -26.73 -1.38
CA ASN A 65 2.60 -28.00 -0.67
C ASN A 65 3.69 -28.89 -1.28
N SER A 66 3.84 -28.85 -2.60
CA SER A 66 4.82 -29.63 -3.36
C SER A 66 6.21 -29.00 -3.40
N LEU A 67 6.36 -27.77 -2.90
CA LEU A 67 7.63 -27.05 -2.94
C LEU A 67 8.58 -27.52 -1.84
N GLU A 68 9.88 -27.35 -2.11
CA GLU A 68 10.94 -27.70 -1.18
C GLU A 68 10.83 -26.92 0.14
N LYS A 69 10.94 -27.61 1.27
CA LYS A 69 10.77 -27.02 2.60
C LYS A 69 11.82 -25.96 2.96
N SER A 70 13.03 -26.10 2.40
CA SER A 70 14.16 -25.17 2.57
C SER A 70 14.06 -23.94 1.68
N MET A 71 13.14 -23.94 0.68
CA MET A 71 12.94 -22.79 -0.22
C MET A 71 12.70 -21.52 0.58
N LEU A 72 13.44 -20.45 0.29
CA LEU A 72 13.23 -19.14 0.90
C LEU A 72 12.02 -18.45 0.29
N VAL A 73 11.18 -17.88 1.13
CA VAL A 73 9.99 -17.12 0.78
C VAL A 73 9.96 -15.81 1.54
N SER A 74 9.31 -14.80 1.01
CA SER A 74 9.17 -13.52 1.69
C SER A 74 8.17 -13.61 2.85
N PHE A 75 8.54 -13.11 4.02
CA PHE A 75 7.64 -12.90 5.14
C PHE A 75 7.38 -11.41 5.33
N VAL A 76 6.09 -11.04 5.36
CA VAL A 76 5.62 -9.65 5.46
C VAL A 76 4.87 -9.47 6.78
N GLU A 77 5.43 -8.69 7.68
CA GLU A 77 4.74 -8.29 8.90
C GLU A 77 3.69 -7.21 8.61
N MET A 78 2.69 -7.07 9.46
CA MET A 78 1.70 -6.00 9.33
C MET A 78 2.34 -4.61 9.39
N SER A 79 3.39 -4.44 10.19
CA SER A 79 4.18 -3.21 10.29
C SER A 79 4.87 -2.84 8.97
N SER A 80 5.27 -3.85 8.19
CA SER A 80 6.00 -3.68 6.92
C SER A 80 5.09 -3.37 5.72
N VAL A 81 3.77 -3.32 5.90
CA VAL A 81 2.85 -2.82 4.88
C VAL A 81 2.63 -1.34 5.12
N SER A 82 2.91 -0.49 4.13
CA SER A 82 2.70 0.95 4.23
C SER A 82 1.21 1.30 4.22
N ASN A 83 0.88 2.54 4.61
CA ASN A 83 -0.47 3.10 4.41
C ASN A 83 -0.67 3.61 2.97
N ASP A 84 0.36 3.53 2.14
CA ASP A 84 0.45 4.11 0.81
C ASP A 84 0.40 3.09 -0.33
N GLY A 85 0.25 1.80 0.01
CA GLY A 85 -0.05 0.78 -0.99
C GLY A 85 1.13 -0.08 -1.43
N TYR A 86 2.23 -0.13 -0.67
CA TYR A 86 3.39 -0.97 -0.97
C TYR A 86 3.92 -1.71 0.26
N ILE A 87 4.78 -2.69 0.02
CA ILE A 87 5.50 -3.42 1.06
C ILE A 87 6.85 -2.73 1.26
N GLU A 88 7.10 -2.19 2.44
CA GLU A 88 8.33 -1.45 2.78
C GLU A 88 9.54 -2.37 2.89
N GLN A 89 9.34 -3.57 3.49
CA GLN A 89 10.40 -4.56 3.66
C GLN A 89 9.83 -5.97 3.78
N THR A 90 10.65 -6.93 3.42
CA THR A 90 10.38 -8.36 3.60
C THR A 90 11.52 -9.02 4.35
N VAL A 91 11.23 -10.12 5.05
CA VAL A 91 12.25 -10.98 5.67
C VAL A 91 12.19 -12.34 5.00
N ASP A 92 13.32 -12.80 4.46
CA ASP A 92 13.39 -14.13 3.86
C ASP A 92 13.36 -15.21 4.96
N LYS A 93 12.42 -16.16 4.83
CA LYS A 93 12.27 -17.29 5.75
C LYS A 93 12.14 -18.60 4.98
N PRO A 94 12.64 -19.73 5.52
CA PRO A 94 12.34 -21.05 4.95
C PRO A 94 10.84 -21.32 4.93
N LEU A 95 10.35 -21.90 3.84
CA LEU A 95 8.93 -22.27 3.67
C LEU A 95 8.41 -23.12 4.83
N ALA A 96 9.25 -24.02 5.36
CA ALA A 96 8.91 -24.87 6.50
C ALA A 96 8.49 -24.08 7.74
N ASP A 97 9.09 -22.90 7.97
CA ASP A 97 8.87 -22.09 9.17
C ASP A 97 7.55 -21.30 9.13
N VAL A 98 7.08 -20.97 7.94
CA VAL A 98 5.90 -20.12 7.75
C VAL A 98 4.65 -20.91 7.35
N ARG A 99 4.79 -22.00 6.60
CA ARG A 99 3.66 -22.76 6.06
C ARG A 99 2.76 -23.40 7.12
N LYS A 100 3.32 -23.90 8.21
CA LYS A 100 2.59 -24.60 9.28
C LYS A 100 1.88 -23.67 10.26
N ARG A 101 2.18 -22.38 10.23
CA ARG A 101 1.61 -21.38 11.15
C ARG A 101 0.31 -20.81 10.57
N SER A 102 -0.43 -20.05 11.36
CA SER A 102 -1.67 -19.38 10.96
C SER A 102 -1.45 -18.18 10.00
N TYR A 103 -0.25 -18.02 9.46
CA TYR A 103 0.06 -16.94 8.53
C TYR A 103 -0.74 -17.05 7.22
N THR A 104 -1.07 -15.90 6.65
CA THR A 104 -1.75 -15.79 5.36
C THR A 104 -0.73 -16.00 4.24
N TYR A 105 -1.07 -16.85 3.26
CA TYR A 105 -0.30 -17.08 2.04
C TYR A 105 -0.77 -16.13 0.93
N PHE A 106 0.16 -15.64 0.14
CA PHE A 106 -0.07 -14.88 -1.09
C PHE A 106 1.10 -15.08 -2.06
N ALA A 107 0.89 -14.75 -3.32
CA ALA A 107 1.88 -14.86 -4.38
C ALA A 107 2.19 -13.50 -5.01
N GLU A 108 3.21 -13.47 -5.86
CA GLU A 108 3.54 -12.29 -6.67
C GLU A 108 2.31 -11.80 -7.44
N GLY A 109 2.02 -10.50 -7.36
CA GLY A 109 0.87 -9.87 -8.01
C GLY A 109 -0.46 -9.99 -7.27
N ASP A 110 -0.53 -10.67 -6.11
CA ASP A 110 -1.71 -10.67 -5.25
C ASP A 110 -1.86 -9.32 -4.53
N ILE A 111 -3.08 -8.96 -4.19
CA ILE A 111 -3.39 -7.78 -3.37
C ILE A 111 -3.60 -8.24 -1.95
N ILE A 112 -2.86 -7.65 -1.00
CA ILE A 112 -3.02 -7.88 0.44
C ILE A 112 -3.66 -6.66 1.08
N ILE A 113 -4.70 -6.86 1.90
CA ILE A 113 -5.42 -5.79 2.62
C ILE A 113 -5.52 -6.17 4.08
N ALA A 114 -5.13 -5.28 4.98
CA ALA A 114 -5.38 -5.47 6.40
C ALA A 114 -6.89 -5.53 6.67
N LYS A 115 -7.32 -6.48 7.50
CA LYS A 115 -8.74 -6.62 7.88
C LYS A 115 -9.05 -6.11 9.28
N ILE A 116 -8.03 -5.91 10.13
CA ILE A 116 -8.17 -5.59 11.55
C ILE A 116 -7.99 -4.10 11.83
N THR A 117 -8.73 -3.57 12.81
CA THR A 117 -8.54 -2.25 13.42
C THR A 117 -7.16 -2.13 14.10
N PRO A 118 -6.42 -0.99 14.02
CA PRO A 118 -6.69 0.18 13.18
C PRO A 118 -6.02 0.08 11.79
N CYS A 119 -5.39 -1.05 11.47
CA CYS A 119 -4.56 -1.20 10.28
C CYS A 119 -5.37 -1.00 8.98
N MET A 120 -6.60 -1.50 8.94
CA MET A 120 -7.49 -1.36 7.79
C MET A 120 -7.89 0.11 7.59
N GLU A 121 -8.34 0.77 8.67
CA GLU A 121 -8.75 2.18 8.64
C GLU A 121 -7.58 3.09 8.25
N ASN A 122 -6.35 2.75 8.65
CA ASN A 122 -5.14 3.45 8.28
C ASN A 122 -4.70 3.18 6.83
N GLY A 123 -5.35 2.25 6.13
CA GLY A 123 -5.10 1.99 4.71
C GLY A 123 -3.97 1.03 4.42
N LYS A 124 -3.57 0.18 5.38
CA LYS A 124 -2.57 -0.87 5.12
C LYS A 124 -3.06 -1.87 4.08
N CYS A 125 -2.61 -1.66 2.85
CA CYS A 125 -2.94 -2.42 1.67
C CYS A 125 -1.73 -2.38 0.73
N ALA A 126 -1.43 -3.46 0.02
CA ALA A 126 -0.34 -3.46 -0.96
C ALA A 126 -0.60 -4.44 -2.11
N LEU A 127 -0.06 -4.10 -3.27
CA LEU A 127 0.19 -5.08 -4.32
C LEU A 127 1.49 -5.82 -3.97
N ALA A 128 1.42 -7.12 -3.80
CA ALA A 128 2.56 -7.95 -3.44
C ALA A 128 3.49 -8.08 -4.66
N THR A 129 4.65 -7.45 -4.59
CA THR A 129 5.66 -7.43 -5.67
C THR A 129 7.06 -7.62 -5.11
N GLY A 130 7.96 -8.15 -5.92
CA GLY A 130 9.36 -8.38 -5.53
C GLY A 130 9.53 -9.48 -4.48
N LEU A 131 8.62 -10.42 -4.43
CA LEU A 131 8.66 -11.52 -3.47
C LEU A 131 9.73 -12.55 -3.81
N LYS A 132 10.41 -13.05 -2.79
CA LYS A 132 11.39 -14.15 -2.92
C LYS A 132 10.71 -15.39 -3.51
N ASN A 133 11.19 -15.84 -4.65
CA ASN A 133 10.62 -16.95 -5.43
C ASN A 133 9.11 -16.75 -5.75
N GLY A 134 8.63 -15.52 -5.79
CA GLY A 134 7.23 -15.18 -6.07
C GLY A 134 6.24 -15.61 -4.96
N ILE A 135 6.72 -15.91 -3.75
CA ILE A 135 5.91 -16.47 -2.67
C ILE A 135 6.01 -15.57 -1.43
N GLY A 136 4.85 -15.21 -0.88
CA GLY A 136 4.74 -14.44 0.34
C GLY A 136 3.90 -15.13 1.42
N PHE A 137 4.30 -14.91 2.65
CA PHE A 137 3.52 -15.21 3.85
C PHE A 137 3.50 -13.97 4.74
N GLY A 138 2.42 -13.77 5.48
CA GLY A 138 2.32 -12.62 6.35
C GLY A 138 1.29 -12.77 7.45
N SER A 139 0.96 -11.65 8.09
CA SER A 139 -0.02 -11.60 9.17
C SER A 139 -1.30 -12.37 8.82
N SER A 140 -1.84 -13.13 9.79
CA SER A 140 -3.16 -13.74 9.67
C SER A 140 -4.29 -12.71 9.53
N GLU A 141 -3.99 -11.44 9.74
CA GLU A 141 -4.92 -10.32 9.64
C GLU A 141 -4.94 -9.67 8.26
N PHE A 142 -4.47 -10.35 7.22
CA PHE A 142 -4.68 -9.96 5.83
C PHE A 142 -5.86 -10.70 5.18
N HIS A 143 -6.61 -9.99 4.33
CA HIS A 143 -7.34 -10.56 3.20
C HIS A 143 -6.45 -10.50 1.96
N VAL A 144 -6.57 -11.50 1.09
CA VAL A 144 -5.79 -11.63 -0.14
C VAL A 144 -6.70 -11.79 -1.34
N PHE A 145 -6.41 -11.03 -2.41
CA PHE A 145 -7.17 -11.08 -3.67
C PHE A 145 -6.21 -11.38 -4.82
N ARG A 146 -6.43 -12.50 -5.49
CA ARG A 146 -5.72 -12.88 -6.71
C ARG A 146 -6.58 -12.57 -7.91
N ALA A 147 -6.22 -11.54 -8.65
CA ALA A 147 -6.93 -11.16 -9.86
C ALA A 147 -6.95 -12.28 -10.89
N ASN A 148 -8.08 -12.47 -11.58
CA ASN A 148 -8.11 -13.28 -12.80
C ASN A 148 -7.63 -12.41 -13.96
N ALA A 149 -6.41 -12.62 -14.41
CA ALA A 149 -5.77 -11.80 -15.45
C ALA A 149 -6.53 -11.78 -16.80
N LYS A 150 -7.48 -12.71 -17.02
CA LYS A 150 -8.34 -12.69 -18.21
C LYS A 150 -9.51 -11.69 -18.08
N LEU A 151 -9.85 -11.30 -16.86
CA LEU A 151 -11.02 -10.46 -16.56
C LEU A 151 -10.63 -9.08 -16.03
N ILE A 152 -9.59 -9.02 -15.20
CA ILE A 152 -9.20 -7.79 -14.54
C ILE A 152 -7.69 -7.66 -14.38
N ASN A 153 -7.19 -6.45 -14.64
CA ASN A 153 -5.81 -6.08 -14.33
C ASN A 153 -5.62 -5.93 -12.81
N ASN A 154 -4.60 -6.55 -12.24
CA ASN A 154 -4.37 -6.55 -10.78
C ASN A 154 -4.08 -5.15 -10.22
N VAL A 155 -3.38 -4.29 -10.96
CA VAL A 155 -3.11 -2.90 -10.53
C VAL A 155 -4.39 -2.05 -10.58
N TYR A 156 -5.25 -2.26 -11.59
CA TYR A 156 -6.56 -1.61 -11.64
C TYR A 156 -7.43 -2.03 -10.45
N LEU A 157 -7.51 -3.34 -10.16
CA LEU A 157 -8.23 -3.86 -9.00
C LEU A 157 -7.66 -3.29 -7.69
N PHE A 158 -6.34 -3.27 -7.55
CA PHE A 158 -5.66 -2.69 -6.40
C PHE A 158 -6.00 -1.20 -6.24
N ALA A 159 -5.90 -0.41 -7.32
CA ALA A 159 -6.24 1.01 -7.30
C ALA A 159 -7.69 1.25 -6.84
N TYR A 160 -8.61 0.37 -7.24
CA TYR A 160 -10.01 0.46 -6.82
C TYR A 160 -10.19 0.13 -5.34
N LEU A 161 -9.60 -0.97 -4.88
CA LEU A 161 -9.70 -1.44 -3.49
C LEU A 161 -9.01 -0.50 -2.49
N ASN A 162 -7.94 0.18 -2.90
CA ASN A 162 -7.19 1.11 -2.04
C ASN A 162 -7.85 2.49 -1.88
N ARG A 163 -9.03 2.72 -2.45
CA ARG A 163 -9.75 4.01 -2.33
C ARG A 163 -10.23 4.28 -0.92
N LYS A 164 -10.14 5.56 -0.50
CA LYS A 164 -10.61 6.02 0.82
C LYS A 164 -12.10 5.70 1.04
N GLU A 165 -12.93 5.84 0.00
CA GLU A 165 -14.37 5.54 0.07
C GLU A 165 -14.65 4.05 0.32
N ILE A 166 -13.86 3.16 -0.25
CA ILE A 166 -13.99 1.71 0.00
C ILE A 166 -13.59 1.39 1.43
N ARG A 167 -12.51 2.00 1.93
CA ARG A 167 -12.09 1.85 3.35
C ARG A 167 -13.15 2.36 4.32
N SER A 168 -13.76 3.52 4.04
CA SER A 168 -14.83 4.05 4.89
C SER A 168 -16.02 3.10 4.95
N LYS A 169 -16.49 2.59 3.81
CA LYS A 169 -17.54 1.57 3.75
C LYS A 169 -17.16 0.28 4.47
N ALA A 170 -15.91 -0.17 4.33
CA ALA A 170 -15.41 -1.35 5.03
C ALA A 170 -15.41 -1.15 6.55
N ALA A 171 -15.06 0.05 7.04
CA ALA A 171 -15.05 0.37 8.46
C ALA A 171 -16.45 0.33 9.08
N GLU A 172 -17.50 0.70 8.32
CA GLU A 172 -18.90 0.67 8.77
C GLU A 172 -19.39 -0.76 9.06
N VAL A 173 -18.90 -1.75 8.32
CA VAL A 173 -19.33 -3.16 8.43
C VAL A 173 -18.41 -4.01 9.31
N MET A 174 -17.39 -3.42 9.92
CA MET A 174 -16.48 -4.15 10.81
C MET A 174 -17.22 -4.74 12.03
N THR A 175 -16.91 -5.99 12.34
CA THR A 175 -17.47 -6.74 13.49
C THR A 175 -16.38 -7.13 14.47
N GLY A 176 -16.73 -7.36 15.72
CA GLY A 176 -15.84 -7.75 16.82
C GLY A 176 -15.86 -6.78 17.99
N SER A 177 -15.10 -7.08 19.03
CA SER A 177 -14.95 -6.22 20.20
C SER A 177 -14.12 -4.97 19.94
N SER A 178 -14.28 -3.94 20.77
CA SER A 178 -13.50 -2.69 20.65
C SER A 178 -11.99 -2.98 20.54
N GLY A 179 -11.33 -2.35 19.58
CA GLY A 179 -9.89 -2.54 19.30
C GLY A 179 -9.52 -3.84 18.56
N HIS A 180 -10.49 -4.75 18.33
CA HIS A 180 -10.28 -6.02 17.62
C HIS A 180 -11.32 -6.27 16.53
N ARG A 181 -11.89 -5.21 15.96
CA ARG A 181 -12.85 -5.33 14.87
C ARG A 181 -12.17 -5.75 13.58
N ARG A 182 -12.90 -6.48 12.74
CA ARG A 182 -12.42 -6.97 11.45
C ARG A 182 -13.47 -6.78 10.38
N VAL A 183 -13.01 -6.42 9.18
CA VAL A 183 -13.87 -6.42 7.99
C VAL A 183 -14.14 -7.86 7.59
N PRO A 184 -15.42 -8.28 7.49
CA PRO A 184 -15.74 -9.60 6.95
C PRO A 184 -15.39 -9.67 5.46
N ILE A 185 -14.91 -10.85 5.01
CA ILE A 185 -14.52 -11.03 3.61
C ILE A 185 -15.70 -10.82 2.65
N SER A 186 -16.91 -11.16 3.08
CA SER A 186 -18.14 -10.98 2.29
C SER A 186 -18.36 -9.54 1.83
N PHE A 187 -17.91 -8.54 2.60
CA PHE A 187 -17.95 -7.14 2.17
C PHE A 187 -17.22 -6.95 0.83
N TYR A 188 -16.01 -7.50 0.72
CA TYR A 188 -15.23 -7.37 -0.52
C TYR A 188 -15.74 -8.30 -1.62
N GLU A 189 -16.18 -9.52 -1.28
CA GLU A 189 -16.73 -10.48 -2.24
C GLU A 189 -17.95 -9.93 -2.97
N ASP A 190 -18.83 -9.24 -2.22
CA ASP A 190 -20.06 -8.65 -2.73
C ASP A 190 -19.89 -7.24 -3.31
N LEU A 191 -18.73 -6.62 -3.14
CA LEU A 191 -18.45 -5.28 -3.66
C LEU A 191 -18.48 -5.31 -5.20
N GLU A 192 -19.37 -4.50 -5.77
CA GLU A 192 -19.46 -4.30 -7.22
C GLU A 192 -18.53 -3.17 -7.66
N ILE A 193 -17.76 -3.40 -8.71
CA ILE A 193 -16.85 -2.44 -9.31
C ILE A 193 -17.09 -2.34 -10.81
N PRO A 194 -16.91 -1.16 -11.43
CA PRO A 194 -16.96 -1.03 -12.88
C PRO A 194 -15.78 -1.79 -13.52
N VAL A 195 -16.04 -2.52 -14.60
CA VAL A 195 -15.03 -3.30 -15.31
C VAL A 195 -15.01 -2.82 -16.77
N PRO A 196 -14.14 -1.84 -17.10
CA PRO A 196 -13.96 -1.40 -18.49
C PRO A 196 -13.21 -2.47 -19.30
N SER A 197 -13.04 -2.21 -20.61
CA SER A 197 -12.21 -3.07 -21.46
C SER A 197 -10.79 -3.21 -20.90
N MET A 198 -10.12 -4.32 -21.18
CA MET A 198 -8.75 -4.60 -20.68
C MET A 198 -7.78 -3.47 -21.08
N ASP A 199 -7.89 -2.91 -22.28
CA ASP A 199 -7.04 -1.79 -22.73
C ASP A 199 -7.23 -0.54 -21.85
N LYS A 200 -8.47 -0.22 -21.49
CA LYS A 200 -8.76 0.87 -20.56
C LYS A 200 -8.24 0.58 -19.14
N GLN A 201 -8.38 -0.66 -18.65
CA GLN A 201 -7.82 -1.07 -17.37
C GLN A 201 -6.29 -0.91 -17.34
N MET A 202 -5.61 -1.33 -18.42
CA MET A 202 -4.15 -1.19 -18.55
C MET A 202 -3.72 0.28 -18.56
N LEU A 203 -4.43 1.13 -19.30
CA LEU A 203 -4.14 2.58 -19.34
C LEU A 203 -4.30 3.23 -17.95
N ILE A 204 -5.38 2.88 -17.24
CA ILE A 204 -5.62 3.36 -15.87
C ILE A 204 -4.52 2.85 -14.92
N ALA A 205 -4.15 1.57 -15.03
CA ALA A 205 -3.12 0.96 -14.22
C ALA A 205 -1.75 1.65 -14.39
N GLU A 206 -1.34 1.94 -15.63
CA GLU A 206 -0.08 2.64 -15.90
C GLU A 206 -0.10 4.08 -15.37
N LYS A 207 -1.20 4.81 -15.56
CA LYS A 207 -1.35 6.16 -15.00
C LYS A 207 -1.32 6.13 -13.47
N TYR A 208 -2.00 5.17 -12.83
CA TYR A 208 -2.00 4.98 -11.39
C TYR A 208 -0.59 4.72 -10.86
N LYS A 209 0.17 3.79 -11.47
CA LYS A 209 1.56 3.51 -11.10
C LYS A 209 2.45 4.76 -11.18
N GLY A 210 2.32 5.55 -12.24
CA GLY A 210 3.07 6.80 -12.39
C GLY A 210 2.78 7.77 -11.24
N LEU A 211 1.50 8.02 -10.95
CA LEU A 211 1.06 8.91 -9.87
C LEU A 211 1.51 8.42 -8.48
N MET A 212 1.48 7.10 -8.24
CA MET A 212 1.97 6.53 -6.98
C MET A 212 3.48 6.68 -6.82
N LYS A 213 4.25 6.53 -7.90
CA LYS A 213 5.69 6.77 -7.89
C LYS A 213 6.04 8.23 -7.59
N ASP A 214 5.24 9.17 -8.11
CA ASP A 214 5.43 10.60 -7.80
C ASP A 214 5.17 10.87 -6.32
N ILE A 215 4.10 10.29 -5.73
CA ILE A 215 3.83 10.37 -4.28
C ILE A 215 5.00 9.81 -3.47
N GLU A 216 5.51 8.64 -3.83
CA GLU A 216 6.64 8.01 -3.14
C GLU A 216 7.88 8.92 -3.16
N SER A 217 8.21 9.50 -4.32
CA SER A 217 9.31 10.44 -4.48
C SER A 217 9.16 11.67 -3.59
N LEU A 218 7.97 12.29 -3.58
CA LEU A 218 7.69 13.46 -2.73
C LEU A 218 7.79 13.12 -1.24
N LYS A 219 7.25 11.98 -0.81
CA LYS A 219 7.37 11.52 0.58
C LYS A 219 8.82 11.29 1.01
N GLN A 220 9.64 10.78 0.11
CA GLN A 220 11.07 10.59 0.38
C GLN A 220 11.81 11.94 0.53
N GLN A 221 11.44 12.96 -0.25
CA GLN A 221 11.97 14.32 -0.11
C GLN A 221 11.58 14.93 1.24
N ILE A 222 10.31 14.77 1.66
CA ILE A 222 9.79 15.21 2.96
C ILE A 222 10.52 14.49 4.12
N ALA A 223 10.71 13.17 4.04
CA ALA A 223 11.41 12.41 5.06
C ALA A 223 12.87 12.87 5.24
N ASN A 224 13.51 13.32 4.18
CA ASN A 224 14.89 13.82 4.21
C ASN A 224 14.99 15.27 4.76
N ALA A 225 13.89 15.98 4.99
CA ALA A 225 13.91 17.37 5.43
C ALA A 225 14.61 17.58 6.77
N SER A 226 14.39 16.68 7.76
CA SER A 226 15.06 16.75 9.07
C SER A 226 16.57 16.63 8.95
N SER A 227 17.07 15.69 8.14
CA SER A 227 18.50 15.50 7.89
C SER A 227 19.12 16.72 7.18
N ARG A 228 18.38 17.32 6.24
CA ARG A 228 18.83 18.55 5.56
C ARG A 228 18.92 19.73 6.53
N LYS A 229 17.96 19.89 7.45
CA LYS A 229 18.02 20.91 8.50
C LYS A 229 19.18 20.67 9.47
N GLN A 230 19.43 19.43 9.87
CA GLN A 230 20.59 19.09 10.71
C GLN A 230 21.90 19.44 10.00
N ALA A 231 22.04 19.19 8.71
CA ALA A 231 23.23 19.57 7.95
C ALA A 231 23.46 21.09 7.92
N ILE A 232 22.37 21.89 7.88
CA ILE A 232 22.47 23.36 8.02
C ILE A 232 23.02 23.74 9.40
N LEU A 233 22.47 23.15 10.47
CA LEU A 233 22.98 23.41 11.83
C LEU A 233 24.44 23.02 11.95
N ASP A 234 24.82 21.87 11.44
CA ASP A 234 26.22 21.38 11.49
C ASP A 234 27.20 22.29 10.71
N LYS A 235 26.72 22.90 9.61
CA LYS A 235 27.52 23.84 8.79
C LYS A 235 27.84 25.13 9.53
N TYR A 236 26.91 25.63 10.35
CA TYR A 236 27.00 26.93 11.01
C TYR A 236 27.41 26.89 12.48
N LEU A 237 27.27 25.74 13.14
CA LEU A 237 27.50 25.59 14.59
C LEU A 237 28.75 24.78 14.94
N LYS A 238 29.44 24.19 13.95
CA LYS A 238 30.78 23.60 14.07
C LYS A 238 31.85 24.64 13.75
#